data_4f49c89d28ec5faf935ee4e126fa153f
#
_entry.id   4f49c89d28ec5faf935ee4e126fa153f
#
_cell.length_a   1.000
_cell.length_b   1.000
_cell.length_c   1.000
_cell.angle_alpha   90.00
_cell.angle_beta   90.00
_cell.angle_gamma   90.00
#
_symmetry.space_group_name_H-M   'P 1'
#
loop_
_entity.id
_entity.type
_entity.pdbx_description
1 polymer ?
#
loop_
_entity_poly.entity_id
_entity_poly.type
_entity_poly.pdbx_seq_one_letter_code
_entity_poly.pdbx_strand_id
1 'polypeptide(L)' 'KVFLMSDAVVAALPNQKDASGKTMQGMLDELVAAGVQVKLCQTCAWARGIGELPLIAGCSLGTLAGLAQDVLQADKVITL' A
#
# COMPACT_ATOMS: atom_id res chain seq x y z
N LYS A 1 9.15 0.78 5.21
CA LYS A 1 8.01 1.45 4.58
C LYS A 1 7.72 0.86 3.20
N VAL A 2 6.46 0.75 2.88
CA VAL A 2 5.98 0.29 1.57
C VAL A 2 5.15 1.41 0.94
N PHE A 3 5.38 1.68 -0.33
CA PHE A 3 4.59 2.65 -1.09
C PHE A 3 4.04 1.96 -2.34
N LEU A 4 2.72 1.84 -2.41
CA LEU A 4 2.03 1.20 -3.52
C LEU A 4 1.69 2.24 -4.59
N MET A 5 2.05 1.96 -5.83
CA MET A 5 1.86 2.86 -6.97
C MET A 5 1.14 2.16 -8.10
N SER A 6 0.52 2.94 -8.99
CA SER A 6 -0.16 2.41 -10.18
C SER A 6 -1.16 1.33 -9.79
N ASP A 7 -1.20 0.22 -10.50
CA ASP A 7 -2.16 -0.86 -10.23
C ASP A 7 -1.95 -1.53 -8.86
N ALA A 8 -0.76 -1.41 -8.28
CA ALA A 8 -0.47 -2.00 -6.97
C ALA A 8 -1.34 -1.44 -5.85
N VAL A 9 -1.93 -0.25 -6.01
CA VAL A 9 -2.83 0.32 -5.00
C VAL A 9 -4.04 -0.58 -4.73
N VAL A 10 -4.43 -1.42 -5.67
CA VAL A 10 -5.54 -2.36 -5.52
C VAL A 10 -5.26 -3.40 -4.42
N ALA A 11 -3.98 -3.67 -4.12
CA ALA A 11 -3.61 -4.61 -3.06
C ALA A 11 -4.12 -4.19 -1.68
N ALA A 12 -4.39 -2.92 -1.46
CA ALA A 12 -4.88 -2.40 -0.17
C ALA A 12 -6.40 -2.57 0.03
N LEU A 13 -7.12 -3.08 -0.96
CA LEU A 13 -8.54 -3.39 -0.80
C LEU A 13 -8.71 -4.72 -0.05
N PRO A 14 -9.67 -4.78 0.91
CA PRO A 14 -9.87 -6.00 1.68
C PRO A 14 -10.53 -7.12 0.86
N ASN A 15 -10.48 -8.34 1.39
CA ASN A 15 -11.22 -9.51 0.90
C ASN A 15 -10.72 -10.10 -0.42
N GLN A 16 -9.53 -9.75 -0.89
CA GLN A 16 -8.94 -10.36 -2.07
C GLN A 16 -8.22 -11.65 -1.70
N LYS A 17 -8.43 -12.71 -2.49
CA LYS A 17 -7.83 -14.03 -2.28
C LYS A 17 -7.14 -14.51 -3.53
N ASP A 18 -6.03 -15.24 -3.37
CA ASP A 18 -5.42 -15.95 -4.48
C ASP A 18 -6.10 -17.32 -4.70
N ALA A 19 -5.62 -18.08 -5.68
CA ALA A 19 -6.17 -19.39 -6.01
C ALA A 19 -6.01 -20.43 -4.88
N SER A 20 -5.06 -20.22 -3.96
CA SER A 20 -4.84 -21.11 -2.81
C SER A 20 -5.67 -20.70 -1.59
N GLY A 21 -6.44 -19.62 -1.67
CA GLY A 21 -7.22 -19.07 -0.58
C GLY A 21 -6.48 -18.14 0.36
N LYS A 22 -5.22 -17.84 0.10
CA LYS A 22 -4.49 -16.82 0.86
C LYS A 22 -5.03 -15.45 0.54
N THR A 23 -5.14 -14.59 1.54
CA THR A 23 -5.62 -13.23 1.37
C THR A 23 -4.46 -12.25 1.31
N MET A 24 -4.55 -11.28 0.40
CA MET A 24 -3.64 -10.14 0.38
C MET A 24 -3.71 -9.39 1.71
N GLN A 25 -4.91 -9.28 2.27
CA GLN A 25 -5.14 -8.65 3.56
C GLN A 25 -4.29 -9.29 4.67
N GLY A 26 -4.25 -10.63 4.74
CA GLY A 26 -3.46 -11.33 5.75
C GLY A 26 -1.97 -11.02 5.65
N MET A 27 -1.44 -10.93 4.42
CA MET A 27 -0.05 -10.58 4.20
C MET A 27 0.26 -9.14 4.60
N LEU A 28 -0.63 -8.19 4.27
CA LEU A 28 -0.46 -6.78 4.67
C LEU A 28 -0.65 -6.61 6.18
N ASP A 29 -1.59 -7.34 6.78
CA ASP A 29 -1.77 -7.32 8.25
C ASP A 29 -0.49 -7.72 8.98
N GLU A 30 0.22 -8.74 8.48
CA GLU A 30 1.50 -9.16 9.06
C GLU A 30 2.55 -8.06 8.97
N LEU A 31 2.64 -7.37 7.83
CA LEU A 31 3.59 -6.26 7.67
C LEU A 31 3.25 -5.11 8.60
N VAL A 32 1.99 -4.73 8.71
CA VAL A 32 1.54 -3.66 9.59
C VAL A 32 1.80 -4.02 11.05
N ALA A 33 1.54 -5.27 11.44
CA ALA A 33 1.83 -5.74 12.81
C ALA A 33 3.32 -5.71 13.13
N ALA A 34 4.19 -5.86 12.12
CA ALA A 34 5.64 -5.74 12.27
C ALA A 34 6.13 -4.28 12.28
N GLY A 35 5.23 -3.30 12.22
CA GLY A 35 5.57 -1.88 12.25
C GLY A 35 5.85 -1.25 10.89
N VAL A 36 5.54 -1.95 9.80
CA VAL A 36 5.74 -1.42 8.44
C VAL A 36 4.62 -0.45 8.10
N GLN A 37 4.99 0.76 7.66
CA GLN A 37 4.03 1.72 7.12
C GLN A 37 3.71 1.37 5.67
N VAL A 38 2.44 1.25 5.35
CA VAL A 38 1.96 0.97 3.99
C VAL A 38 1.12 2.16 3.52
N LYS A 39 1.61 2.82 2.47
CA LYS A 39 0.90 3.97 1.87
C LYS A 39 0.61 3.70 0.41
N LEU A 40 -0.50 4.25 -0.07
CA LEU A 40 -0.91 4.20 -1.47
C LEU A 40 -0.71 5.56 -2.11
N CYS A 41 -0.23 5.61 -3.34
CA CYS A 41 -0.26 6.82 -4.13
C CYS A 41 -1.71 7.29 -4.25
N GLN A 42 -2.02 8.46 -3.69
CA GLN A 42 -3.41 8.93 -3.68
C GLN A 42 -3.92 9.23 -5.10
N THR A 43 -3.08 9.79 -5.97
CA THR A 43 -3.46 10.06 -7.36
C THR A 43 -3.79 8.76 -8.09
N CYS A 44 -2.99 7.71 -7.89
CA CYS A 44 -3.23 6.40 -8.48
C CYS A 44 -4.51 5.76 -7.95
N ALA A 45 -4.78 5.91 -6.66
CA ALA A 45 -6.00 5.39 -6.04
C ALA A 45 -7.25 6.13 -6.56
N TRP A 46 -7.17 7.44 -6.65
CA TRP A 46 -8.29 8.24 -7.17
C TRP A 46 -8.56 7.95 -8.66
N ALA A 47 -7.51 7.79 -9.45
CA ALA A 47 -7.66 7.45 -10.87
C ALA A 47 -8.39 6.12 -11.09
N ARG A 48 -8.34 5.22 -10.12
CA ARG A 48 -8.97 3.89 -10.16
C ARG A 48 -10.28 3.83 -9.38
N GLY A 49 -10.75 4.95 -8.85
CA GLY A 49 -12.01 5.01 -8.11
C GLY A 49 -11.98 4.33 -6.75
N ILE A 50 -10.80 4.06 -6.19
CA ILE A 50 -10.69 3.35 -4.91
C ILE A 50 -10.23 4.23 -3.75
N GLY A 51 -9.94 5.50 -4.01
CA GLY A 51 -9.38 6.40 -2.99
C GLY A 51 -10.32 6.66 -1.79
N GLU A 52 -11.62 6.49 -1.97
CA GLU A 52 -12.62 6.68 -0.92
C GLU A 52 -13.18 5.36 -0.39
N LEU A 53 -12.72 4.22 -0.92
CA LEU A 53 -13.16 2.92 -0.45
C LEU A 53 -12.46 2.55 0.86
N PRO A 54 -13.08 1.71 1.69
CA PRO A 54 -12.43 1.21 2.89
C PRO A 54 -11.16 0.43 2.51
N LEU A 55 -10.03 0.84 3.09
CA LEU A 55 -8.74 0.18 2.88
C LEU A 55 -8.45 -0.79 4.04
N ILE A 56 -7.54 -1.73 3.81
CA ILE A 56 -7.03 -2.61 4.87
C ILE A 56 -6.47 -1.73 6.00
N ALA A 57 -6.78 -2.08 7.25
CA ALA A 57 -6.31 -1.33 8.42
C ALA A 57 -4.79 -1.20 8.42
N GLY A 58 -4.29 0.01 8.67
CA GLY A 58 -2.87 0.32 8.62
C GLY A 58 -2.38 0.78 7.25
N CYS A 59 -3.21 0.71 6.21
CA CYS A 59 -2.93 1.32 4.91
C CYS A 59 -3.56 2.70 4.85
N SER A 60 -2.85 3.65 4.24
CA SER A 60 -3.33 5.02 4.10
C SER A 60 -2.89 5.63 2.77
N LEU A 61 -3.55 6.70 2.37
CA LEU A 61 -3.14 7.45 1.19
C LEU A 61 -1.89 8.27 1.47
N GLY A 62 -1.01 8.35 0.51
CA GLY A 62 0.21 9.15 0.58
C GLY A 62 0.43 9.97 -0.68
N THR A 63 1.30 10.96 -0.58
CA THR A 63 1.65 11.86 -1.68
C THR A 63 3.00 11.49 -2.28
N LEU A 64 3.24 11.93 -3.52
CA LEU A 64 4.56 11.77 -4.14
C LEU A 64 5.63 12.58 -3.42
N ALA A 65 5.27 13.73 -2.85
CA ALA A 65 6.19 14.51 -2.02
C ALA A 65 6.61 13.72 -0.77
N GLY A 66 5.66 13.05 -0.13
CA GLY A 66 5.96 12.18 1.02
C GLY A 66 6.83 10.99 0.62
N LEU A 67 6.59 10.38 -0.55
CA LEU A 67 7.44 9.32 -1.08
C LEU A 67 8.88 9.82 -1.28
N ALA A 68 9.05 11.00 -1.87
CA ALA A 68 10.37 11.59 -2.09
C ALA A 68 11.12 11.76 -0.76
N GLN A 69 10.45 12.22 0.29
CA GLN A 69 11.05 12.33 1.61
C GLN A 69 11.44 10.97 2.17
N ASP A 70 10.60 9.96 2.02
CA ASP A 70 10.89 8.61 2.49
C ASP A 70 12.11 8.03 1.78
N VAL A 71 12.24 8.26 0.47
CA VAL A 71 13.39 7.82 -0.33
C VAL A 71 14.67 8.49 0.19
N LEU A 72 14.64 9.79 0.46
CA LEU A 72 15.79 10.53 0.97
C LEU A 72 16.24 10.06 2.34
N GLN A 73 15.33 9.58 3.17
CA GLN A 73 15.62 9.13 4.53
C GLN A 73 15.98 7.64 4.61
N ALA A 74 15.67 6.88 3.57
CA ALA A 74 15.92 5.44 3.56
C ALA A 74 17.39 5.12 3.32
N ASP A 75 17.89 4.06 3.95
CA ASP A 75 19.23 3.54 3.69
C ASP A 75 19.28 2.84 2.34
N LYS A 76 18.21 2.17 1.96
CA LYS A 76 18.08 1.47 0.67
C LYS A 76 16.66 1.63 0.15
N VAL A 77 16.54 1.68 -1.18
CA VAL A 77 15.25 1.71 -1.88
C VAL A 77 15.21 0.56 -2.86
N ILE A 78 14.13 -0.22 -2.80
CA ILE A 78 13.88 -1.33 -3.71
C ILE A 78 12.59 -1.06 -4.44
N THR A 79 12.63 -1.14 -5.76
CA THR A 79 11.45 -0.99 -6.62
C THR A 79 11.16 -2.33 -7.29
N LEU A 80 9.91 -2.74 -7.22
CA LEU A 80 9.45 -4.00 -7.79
C LEU A 80 8.56 -3.78 -9.00
#